data_3e78e1b5db115fae0b3ee160cccb2cbb
#
_entry.id   3e78e1b5db115fae0b3ee160cccb2cbb
#
_cell.length_a   1.000
_cell.length_b   1.000
_cell.length_c   1.000
_cell.angle_alpha   90.00
_cell.angle_beta   90.00
_cell.angle_gamma   90.00
#
_symmetry.space_group_name_H-M   'P 1'
#
loop_
_entity.id
_entity.type
_entity.pdbx_description
1 polymer ?
#
loop_
_entity_poly.entity_id
_entity_poly.type
_entity_poly.pdbx_seq_one_letter_code
_entity_poly.pdbx_strand_id
1 'polypeptide(L)'
;MTRSKPRAAAQRRRSVAVLGATGAVGQSFIRLLANHPWFDLVAVAASERSAGKPYAEATRWLGSEAMPARVASMTVAPCDPKQVDAELVFSALDSSVATEVEAAFARAGRFVLSNAKNYRMHPDVPLVIAEVNPDHLGILESQQRKRKWKGGIITNGNCVAIVAALPLAPIHQRFGIKQVFVSTMQAVSGAGYPGVPSLDILGNVIPYIGDEEPKIESELQKFLGSAVGDVIQPAPFVVSAHANRVPVEHGHTVCMSIALESKGMADDVAACIADWRGAPVARGLPSAPDRPLVLSKNPDRPQPRLDVNAGAGMTVTVGRIRADPLFDVKLVAMGHNIVRGAAGASVLNAELLVMSGRAGSA
;
A
#
# COMPACT_ATOMS: atom_id res chain seq x y z
N MET A 1 4.05 30.05 20.10
CA MET A 1 3.18 29.31 21.04
C MET A 1 2.90 27.95 20.43
N THR A 2 3.67 26.94 20.83
CA THR A 2 3.55 25.55 20.39
C THR A 2 2.36 24.92 21.11
N ARG A 3 1.27 24.66 20.39
CA ARG A 3 0.15 23.87 20.92
C ARG A 3 0.63 22.44 21.09
N SER A 4 0.77 22.00 22.34
CA SER A 4 0.96 20.60 22.70
C SER A 4 -0.24 19.78 22.20
N LYS A 5 0.01 18.76 21.38
CA LYS A 5 -1.01 17.75 21.03
C LYS A 5 -1.54 17.15 22.35
N PRO A 6 -2.87 16.95 22.49
CA PRO A 6 -3.41 16.31 23.67
C PRO A 6 -2.81 14.90 23.80
N ARG A 7 -2.28 14.59 24.98
CA ARG A 7 -1.77 13.27 25.36
C ARG A 7 -2.97 12.33 25.38
N ALA A 8 -3.15 11.55 24.30
CA ALA A 8 -4.17 10.48 24.30
C ALA A 8 -3.90 9.58 25.51
N ALA A 9 -4.97 9.27 26.26
CA ALA A 9 -4.92 8.26 27.31
C ALA A 9 -4.24 7.01 26.75
N ALA A 10 -3.43 6.32 27.56
CA ALA A 10 -2.64 5.17 27.14
C ALA A 10 -3.60 4.06 26.65
N GLN A 11 -3.95 4.14 25.38
CA GLN A 11 -4.74 3.11 24.71
C GLN A 11 -3.89 1.85 24.66
N ARG A 12 -4.41 0.71 25.12
CA ARG A 12 -3.71 -0.59 25.04
C ARG A 12 -3.25 -0.79 23.59
N ARG A 13 -1.96 -1.03 23.39
CA ARG A 13 -1.44 -1.38 22.08
C ARG A 13 -2.03 -2.72 21.62
N ARG A 14 -2.46 -2.77 20.37
CA ARG A 14 -2.93 -4.02 19.77
C ARG A 14 -1.75 -4.92 19.44
N SER A 15 -1.89 -6.21 19.75
CA SER A 15 -0.89 -7.21 19.37
C SER A 15 -0.91 -7.44 17.86
N VAL A 16 0.27 -7.40 17.23
CA VAL A 16 0.40 -7.63 15.79
C VAL A 16 1.47 -8.66 15.49
N ALA A 17 1.31 -9.38 14.39
CA ALA A 17 2.30 -10.29 13.85
C ALA A 17 2.64 -9.96 12.41
N VAL A 18 3.83 -10.38 11.96
CA VAL A 18 4.27 -10.26 10.56
C VAL A 18 4.49 -11.66 9.99
N LEU A 19 3.72 -12.02 8.95
CA LEU A 19 3.93 -13.23 8.16
C LEU A 19 4.80 -12.93 6.96
N GLY A 20 5.71 -13.84 6.60
CA GLY A 20 6.75 -13.57 5.61
C GLY A 20 7.81 -12.59 6.13
N ALA A 21 8.05 -12.60 7.44
CA ALA A 21 8.88 -11.63 8.16
C ALA A 21 10.33 -11.55 7.66
N THR A 22 10.87 -12.60 7.07
CA THR A 22 12.25 -12.66 6.56
C THR A 22 12.44 -12.00 5.18
N GLY A 23 11.34 -11.74 4.45
CA GLY A 23 11.36 -11.07 3.15
C GLY A 23 11.50 -9.55 3.26
N ALA A 24 11.80 -8.87 2.14
CA ALA A 24 12.02 -7.40 2.09
C ALA A 24 10.83 -6.58 2.63
N VAL A 25 9.60 -6.94 2.25
CA VAL A 25 8.39 -6.27 2.74
C VAL A 25 8.15 -6.60 4.22
N GLY A 26 8.37 -7.85 4.65
CA GLY A 26 8.29 -8.26 6.04
C GLY A 26 9.24 -7.47 6.94
N GLN A 27 10.49 -7.28 6.52
CA GLN A 27 11.48 -6.47 7.23
C GLN A 27 11.06 -4.99 7.29
N SER A 28 10.40 -4.49 6.25
CA SER A 28 9.85 -3.12 6.25
C SER A 28 8.71 -2.96 7.25
N PHE A 29 7.83 -3.94 7.40
CA PHE A 29 6.85 -3.97 8.48
C PHE A 29 7.52 -3.92 9.86
N ILE A 30 8.54 -4.73 10.10
CA ILE A 30 9.27 -4.78 11.36
C ILE A 30 9.84 -3.40 11.71
N ARG A 31 10.46 -2.70 10.76
CA ARG A 31 10.97 -1.33 10.98
C ARG A 31 9.87 -0.35 11.36
N LEU A 32 8.76 -0.36 10.64
CA LEU A 32 7.63 0.54 10.88
C LEU A 32 6.90 0.26 12.21
N LEU A 33 6.87 -1.00 12.62
CA LEU A 33 6.20 -1.44 13.85
C LEU A 33 7.07 -1.34 15.09
N ALA A 34 8.40 -1.21 14.97
CA ALA A 34 9.35 -1.26 16.10
C ALA A 34 8.99 -0.26 17.23
N ASN A 35 8.54 0.94 16.90
CA ASN A 35 8.16 1.99 17.84
C ASN A 35 6.76 2.53 17.56
N HIS A 36 5.86 1.71 17.01
CA HIS A 36 4.53 2.17 16.62
C HIS A 36 3.67 2.47 17.85
N PRO A 37 2.97 3.62 17.89
CA PRO A 37 2.22 4.02 19.10
C PRO A 37 1.01 3.13 19.40
N TRP A 38 0.39 2.50 18.38
CA TRP A 38 -0.82 1.70 18.54
C TRP A 38 -0.59 0.20 18.44
N PHE A 39 0.53 -0.25 17.89
CA PHE A 39 0.81 -1.66 17.63
C PHE A 39 2.01 -2.15 18.42
N ASP A 40 1.91 -3.37 18.94
CA ASP A 40 3.00 -4.11 19.57
C ASP A 40 3.30 -5.37 18.76
N LEU A 41 4.49 -5.45 18.18
CA LEU A 41 4.92 -6.62 17.40
C LEU A 41 5.24 -7.76 18.37
N VAL A 42 4.36 -8.76 18.42
CA VAL A 42 4.48 -9.91 19.35
C VAL A 42 5.00 -11.18 18.69
N ALA A 43 4.90 -11.30 17.34
CA ALA A 43 5.38 -12.48 16.64
C ALA A 43 5.90 -12.14 15.24
N VAL A 44 6.92 -12.86 14.81
CA VAL A 44 7.43 -12.89 13.45
C VAL A 44 7.32 -14.33 12.94
N ALA A 45 6.72 -14.51 11.77
CA ALA A 45 6.47 -15.82 11.20
C ALA A 45 6.99 -15.90 9.75
N ALA A 46 7.49 -17.05 9.37
CA ALA A 46 8.03 -17.30 8.03
C ALA A 46 7.87 -18.78 7.63
N SER A 47 8.48 -19.17 6.51
CA SER A 47 8.46 -20.53 6.03
C SER A 47 9.12 -21.52 7.02
N GLU A 48 8.82 -22.80 6.87
CA GLU A 48 9.40 -23.88 7.70
C GLU A 48 10.93 -23.87 7.77
N ARG A 49 11.61 -23.41 6.71
CA ARG A 49 13.09 -23.28 6.70
C ARG A 49 13.62 -22.30 7.75
N SER A 50 12.82 -21.32 8.14
CA SER A 50 13.15 -20.26 9.08
C SER A 50 12.54 -20.50 10.46
N ALA A 51 11.47 -21.26 10.55
CA ALA A 51 10.76 -21.53 11.80
C ALA A 51 11.67 -22.23 12.83
N GLY A 52 11.50 -21.85 14.11
CA GLY A 52 12.28 -22.36 15.23
C GLY A 52 13.64 -21.69 15.46
N LYS A 53 14.10 -20.84 14.55
CA LYS A 53 15.38 -20.12 14.67
C LYS A 53 15.16 -18.72 15.26
N PRO A 54 16.17 -18.15 15.96
CA PRO A 54 16.19 -16.71 16.26
C PRO A 54 16.06 -15.90 14.95
N TYR A 55 15.31 -14.81 14.99
CA TYR A 55 15.06 -14.02 13.78
C TYR A 55 16.37 -13.50 13.14
N ALA A 56 17.35 -13.09 13.96
CA ALA A 56 18.65 -12.64 13.47
C ALA A 56 19.42 -13.71 12.69
N GLU A 57 19.21 -15.00 12.99
CA GLU A 57 19.84 -16.11 12.29
C GLU A 57 19.02 -16.57 11.06
N ALA A 58 17.70 -16.34 11.11
CA ALA A 58 16.77 -16.76 10.06
C ALA A 58 16.75 -15.82 8.86
N THR A 59 17.28 -14.58 8.98
CA THR A 59 17.16 -13.57 7.94
C THR A 59 18.46 -12.81 7.67
N ARG A 60 18.67 -12.46 6.40
CA ARG A 60 19.60 -11.40 6.02
C ARG A 60 18.91 -10.08 6.16
N TRP A 61 19.32 -9.25 7.12
CA TRP A 61 18.73 -7.92 7.29
C TRP A 61 19.12 -6.98 6.16
N LEU A 62 18.12 -6.38 5.52
CA LEU A 62 18.28 -5.52 4.34
C LEU A 62 18.20 -4.02 4.67
N GLY A 63 17.82 -3.68 5.90
CA GLY A 63 17.73 -2.28 6.33
C GLY A 63 19.10 -1.65 6.53
N SER A 64 19.22 -0.35 6.23
CA SER A 64 20.40 0.47 6.55
C SER A 64 20.57 0.71 8.06
N GLU A 65 19.47 0.65 8.82
CA GLU A 65 19.46 0.75 10.26
C GLU A 65 19.71 -0.60 10.93
N ALA A 66 20.18 -0.59 12.18
CA ALA A 66 20.33 -1.81 12.94
C ALA A 66 18.99 -2.55 13.13
N MET A 67 19.04 -3.88 13.08
CA MET A 67 17.88 -4.71 13.39
C MET A 67 17.42 -4.40 14.83
N PRO A 68 16.10 -4.20 15.08
CA PRO A 68 15.62 -3.96 16.44
C PRO A 68 15.98 -5.14 17.37
N ALA A 69 16.68 -4.85 18.49
CA ALA A 69 17.23 -5.88 19.37
C ALA A 69 16.16 -6.86 19.90
N ARG A 70 14.96 -6.35 20.23
CA ARG A 70 13.83 -7.20 20.65
C ARG A 70 13.44 -8.21 19.57
N VAL A 71 13.43 -7.78 18.30
CA VAL A 71 13.03 -8.65 17.18
C VAL A 71 14.14 -9.64 16.84
N ALA A 72 15.40 -9.24 16.94
CA ALA A 72 16.55 -10.09 16.68
C ALA A 72 16.52 -11.40 17.49
N SER A 73 16.06 -11.33 18.74
CA SER A 73 15.95 -12.48 19.67
C SER A 73 14.63 -13.25 19.58
N MET A 74 13.64 -12.76 18.81
CA MET A 74 12.37 -13.49 18.64
C MET A 74 12.60 -14.80 17.90
N THR A 75 11.99 -15.89 18.38
CA THR A 75 11.92 -17.13 17.63
C THR A 75 10.93 -16.98 16.48
N VAL A 76 11.36 -17.30 15.26
CA VAL A 76 10.48 -17.29 14.09
C VAL A 76 9.44 -18.41 14.21
N ALA A 77 8.17 -18.05 14.21
CA ALA A 77 7.06 -19.00 14.22
C ALA A 77 6.75 -19.52 12.80
N PRO A 78 6.15 -20.69 12.64
CA PRO A 78 5.48 -21.04 11.38
C PRO A 78 4.24 -20.16 11.15
N CYS A 79 3.82 -20.03 9.89
CA CYS A 79 2.64 -19.24 9.53
C CYS A 79 1.32 -20.01 9.84
N ASP A 80 1.10 -20.32 11.11
CA ASP A 80 -0.05 -21.07 11.62
C ASP A 80 -0.78 -20.25 12.70
N PRO A 81 -2.10 -19.98 12.58
CA PRO A 81 -2.86 -19.23 13.57
C PRO A 81 -2.91 -19.88 14.97
N LYS A 82 -2.57 -21.16 15.11
CA LYS A 82 -2.45 -21.82 16.40
C LYS A 82 -1.16 -21.45 17.14
N GLN A 83 -0.13 -21.01 16.42
CA GLN A 83 1.19 -20.69 16.96
C GLN A 83 1.48 -19.18 16.96
N VAL A 84 0.65 -18.41 16.27
CA VAL A 84 0.76 -16.93 16.19
C VAL A 84 -0.45 -16.32 16.88
N ASP A 85 -0.25 -15.86 18.12
CA ASP A 85 -1.30 -15.18 18.88
C ASP A 85 -1.16 -13.66 18.74
N ALA A 86 -1.87 -13.10 17.77
CA ALA A 86 -1.93 -11.67 17.50
C ALA A 86 -3.34 -11.28 17.02
N GLU A 87 -3.79 -10.07 17.37
CA GLU A 87 -5.09 -9.56 16.97
C GLU A 87 -5.13 -9.21 15.47
N LEU A 88 -4.06 -8.58 14.96
CA LEU A 88 -3.89 -8.23 13.56
C LEU A 88 -2.63 -8.89 13.01
N VAL A 89 -2.68 -9.20 11.73
CA VAL A 89 -1.59 -9.89 11.04
C VAL A 89 -1.23 -9.15 9.76
N PHE A 90 0.01 -8.70 9.65
CA PHE A 90 0.54 -8.13 8.40
C PHE A 90 1.12 -9.25 7.55
N SER A 91 0.53 -9.48 6.38
CA SER A 91 0.98 -10.54 5.47
C SER A 91 1.85 -9.98 4.34
N ALA A 92 3.09 -10.47 4.31
CA ALA A 92 4.06 -10.29 3.23
C ALA A 92 4.42 -11.65 2.60
N LEU A 93 3.45 -12.54 2.52
CA LEU A 93 3.60 -13.88 1.96
C LEU A 93 3.67 -13.86 0.45
N ASP A 94 4.37 -14.83 -0.10
CA ASP A 94 4.32 -15.13 -1.53
C ASP A 94 2.91 -15.59 -1.94
N SER A 95 2.49 -15.23 -3.14
CA SER A 95 1.16 -15.56 -3.67
C SER A 95 0.90 -17.06 -3.75
N SER A 96 1.92 -17.89 -3.85
CA SER A 96 1.77 -19.36 -3.89
C SER A 96 1.19 -19.96 -2.62
N VAL A 97 1.38 -19.30 -1.46
CA VAL A 97 0.91 -19.78 -0.15
C VAL A 97 -0.09 -18.85 0.53
N ALA A 98 -0.21 -17.61 0.08
CA ALA A 98 -1.00 -16.57 0.74
C ALA A 98 -2.48 -16.95 0.86
N THR A 99 -3.08 -17.55 -0.17
CA THR A 99 -4.52 -17.86 -0.18
C THR A 99 -4.93 -18.70 1.03
N GLU A 100 -4.27 -19.81 1.25
CA GLU A 100 -4.62 -20.75 2.32
C GLU A 100 -4.26 -20.22 3.70
N VAL A 101 -3.06 -19.64 3.83
CA VAL A 101 -2.57 -19.13 5.11
C VAL A 101 -3.42 -17.96 5.59
N GLU A 102 -3.66 -16.95 4.73
CA GLU A 102 -4.46 -15.79 5.10
C GLU A 102 -5.90 -16.15 5.46
N ALA A 103 -6.52 -17.08 4.71
CA ALA A 103 -7.84 -17.59 5.04
C ALA A 103 -7.86 -18.35 6.37
N ALA A 104 -6.80 -19.08 6.72
CA ALA A 104 -6.70 -19.75 8.01
C ALA A 104 -6.69 -18.76 9.18
N PHE A 105 -5.92 -17.67 9.06
CA PHE A 105 -5.91 -16.59 10.06
C PHE A 105 -7.27 -15.89 10.17
N ALA A 106 -7.91 -15.57 9.04
CA ALA A 106 -9.23 -14.96 9.03
C ALA A 106 -10.30 -15.87 9.67
N ARG A 107 -10.28 -17.18 9.39
CA ARG A 107 -11.16 -18.16 10.06
C ARG A 107 -10.92 -18.22 11.58
N ALA A 108 -9.67 -18.10 12.00
CA ALA A 108 -9.28 -18.09 13.41
C ALA A 108 -9.62 -16.77 14.14
N GLY A 109 -10.26 -15.80 13.47
CA GLY A 109 -10.68 -14.55 14.08
C GLY A 109 -9.67 -13.41 13.99
N ARG A 110 -8.61 -13.56 13.21
CA ARG A 110 -7.60 -12.51 13.03
C ARG A 110 -7.93 -11.62 11.84
N PHE A 111 -7.61 -10.34 11.93
CA PHE A 111 -7.67 -9.44 10.76
C PHE A 111 -6.32 -9.44 10.04
N VAL A 112 -6.35 -9.77 8.75
CA VAL A 112 -5.17 -9.88 7.91
C VAL A 112 -5.05 -8.66 7.01
N LEU A 113 -3.97 -7.89 7.12
CA LEU A 113 -3.57 -6.82 6.23
C LEU A 113 -2.67 -7.43 5.15
N SER A 114 -3.25 -7.80 4.02
CA SER A 114 -2.58 -8.57 2.98
C SER A 114 -1.89 -7.70 1.94
N ASN A 115 -0.62 -7.98 1.64
CA ASN A 115 0.10 -7.43 0.49
C ASN A 115 0.14 -8.39 -0.71
N ALA A 116 -0.35 -9.62 -0.55
CA ALA A 116 -0.44 -10.59 -1.65
C ALA A 116 -1.56 -10.21 -2.64
N LYS A 117 -1.39 -10.62 -3.91
CA LYS A 117 -2.37 -10.32 -4.98
C LYS A 117 -3.67 -11.10 -4.87
N ASN A 118 -3.66 -12.23 -4.15
CA ASN A 118 -4.66 -13.30 -4.21
C ASN A 118 -6.10 -12.84 -3.96
N TYR A 119 -6.31 -11.98 -2.98
CA TYR A 119 -7.65 -11.53 -2.61
C TYR A 119 -8.04 -10.15 -3.15
N ARG A 120 -7.12 -9.41 -3.78
CA ARG A 120 -7.34 -8.01 -4.18
C ARG A 120 -8.58 -7.80 -5.03
N MET A 121 -8.81 -8.67 -6.01
CA MET A 121 -9.90 -8.52 -6.96
C MET A 121 -11.18 -9.28 -6.58
N HIS A 122 -11.21 -9.95 -5.41
CA HIS A 122 -12.47 -10.52 -4.92
C HIS A 122 -13.46 -9.40 -4.56
N PRO A 123 -14.72 -9.48 -5.02
CA PRO A 123 -15.69 -8.39 -4.84
C PRO A 123 -16.08 -8.16 -3.38
N ASP A 124 -16.01 -9.19 -2.53
CA ASP A 124 -16.28 -9.16 -1.08
C ASP A 124 -15.05 -8.87 -0.22
N VAL A 125 -13.92 -8.52 -0.82
CA VAL A 125 -12.69 -8.18 -0.10
C VAL A 125 -12.32 -6.72 -0.35
N PRO A 126 -12.18 -5.90 0.73
CA PRO A 126 -11.80 -4.51 0.59
C PRO A 126 -10.37 -4.39 0.06
N LEU A 127 -10.18 -3.56 -0.96
CA LEU A 127 -8.90 -3.10 -1.48
C LEU A 127 -8.76 -1.64 -1.08
N VAL A 128 -7.83 -1.33 -0.14
CA VAL A 128 -7.86 -0.06 0.60
C VAL A 128 -6.62 0.78 0.39
N ILE A 129 -6.85 2.06 0.14
CA ILE A 129 -5.92 3.17 0.38
C ILE A 129 -6.64 4.10 1.36
N ALA A 130 -6.17 4.19 2.59
CA ALA A 130 -6.87 4.86 3.69
C ALA A 130 -7.33 6.29 3.37
N GLU A 131 -6.55 7.03 2.57
CA GLU A 131 -6.86 8.40 2.17
C GLU A 131 -7.84 8.50 0.97
N VAL A 132 -8.05 7.39 0.23
CA VAL A 132 -8.86 7.38 -1.00
C VAL A 132 -10.24 6.80 -0.77
N ASN A 133 -10.31 5.59 -0.21
CA ASN A 133 -11.52 4.77 -0.15
C ASN A 133 -11.72 4.05 1.19
N PRO A 134 -11.71 4.77 2.32
CA PRO A 134 -11.89 4.17 3.65
C PRO A 134 -13.24 3.45 3.81
N ASP A 135 -14.23 3.82 3.03
CA ASP A 135 -15.58 3.23 2.97
C ASP A 135 -15.56 1.77 2.48
N HIS A 136 -14.53 1.34 1.74
CA HIS A 136 -14.38 -0.06 1.35
C HIS A 136 -14.30 -1.00 2.56
N LEU A 137 -13.87 -0.54 3.73
CA LEU A 137 -13.92 -1.33 4.96
C LEU A 137 -15.36 -1.71 5.38
N GLY A 138 -16.37 -1.01 4.86
CA GLY A 138 -17.77 -1.31 5.12
C GLY A 138 -18.21 -2.71 4.71
N ILE A 139 -17.53 -3.33 3.74
CA ILE A 139 -17.90 -4.70 3.28
C ILE A 139 -17.32 -5.82 4.15
N LEU A 140 -16.52 -5.53 5.18
CA LEU A 140 -15.92 -6.58 6.04
C LEU A 140 -16.96 -7.47 6.71
N GLU A 141 -18.07 -6.90 7.20
CA GLU A 141 -19.15 -7.69 7.81
C GLU A 141 -19.79 -8.64 6.80
N SER A 142 -19.95 -8.20 5.55
CA SER A 142 -20.44 -9.06 4.47
C SER A 142 -19.44 -10.17 4.14
N GLN A 143 -18.15 -9.85 4.09
CA GLN A 143 -17.09 -10.85 3.91
C GLN A 143 -17.17 -11.92 4.99
N GLN A 144 -17.27 -11.51 6.27
CA GLN A 144 -17.37 -12.41 7.41
C GLN A 144 -18.57 -13.34 7.29
N ARG A 145 -19.75 -12.80 6.96
CA ARG A 145 -20.97 -13.60 6.79
C ARG A 145 -20.83 -14.60 5.64
N LYS A 146 -20.42 -14.13 4.45
CA LYS A 146 -20.32 -14.96 3.24
C LYS A 146 -19.28 -16.07 3.37
N ARG A 147 -18.14 -15.75 3.96
CA ARG A 147 -17.02 -16.69 4.10
C ARG A 147 -17.03 -17.49 5.41
N LYS A 148 -17.97 -17.18 6.31
CA LYS A 148 -18.06 -17.76 7.66
C LYS A 148 -16.76 -17.58 8.45
N TRP A 149 -16.14 -16.40 8.32
CA TRP A 149 -14.93 -16.03 9.02
C TRP A 149 -15.25 -15.19 10.27
N LYS A 150 -14.49 -15.39 11.35
CA LYS A 150 -14.59 -14.57 12.56
C LYS A 150 -13.76 -13.29 12.46
N GLY A 151 -12.67 -13.32 11.72
CA GLY A 151 -11.84 -12.18 11.34
C GLY A 151 -12.13 -11.72 9.91
N GLY A 152 -11.12 -11.15 9.24
CA GLY A 152 -11.29 -10.69 7.87
C GLY A 152 -9.97 -10.44 7.17
N ILE A 153 -10.03 -10.28 5.86
CA ILE A 153 -8.88 -9.90 5.02
C ILE A 153 -9.14 -8.52 4.44
N ILE A 154 -8.19 -7.63 4.62
CA ILE A 154 -8.10 -6.31 4.01
C ILE A 154 -6.88 -6.33 3.11
N THR A 155 -7.04 -6.01 1.83
CA THR A 155 -5.93 -6.03 0.89
C THR A 155 -5.34 -4.64 0.68
N ASN A 156 -4.02 -4.59 0.66
CA ASN A 156 -3.24 -3.49 0.11
C ASN A 156 -3.01 -3.76 -1.38
N GLY A 157 -2.94 -2.73 -2.20
CA GLY A 157 -2.85 -2.90 -3.64
C GLY A 157 -1.45 -3.13 -4.18
N ASN A 158 -1.38 -3.19 -5.49
CA ASN A 158 -0.14 -3.15 -6.24
C ASN A 158 0.58 -1.81 -5.99
N CYS A 159 1.89 -1.84 -5.80
CA CYS A 159 2.67 -0.68 -5.39
C CYS A 159 2.56 0.50 -6.35
N VAL A 160 2.59 0.25 -7.66
CA VAL A 160 2.48 1.34 -8.64
C VAL A 160 1.03 1.78 -8.83
N ALA A 161 0.06 0.88 -8.68
CA ALA A 161 -1.36 1.25 -8.72
C ALA A 161 -1.74 2.19 -7.54
N ILE A 162 -1.17 1.99 -6.34
CA ILE A 162 -1.34 2.91 -5.21
C ILE A 162 -0.76 4.29 -5.55
N VAL A 163 0.44 4.35 -6.12
CA VAL A 163 1.08 5.61 -6.51
C VAL A 163 0.24 6.35 -7.56
N ALA A 164 -0.35 5.65 -8.51
CA ALA A 164 -1.22 6.22 -9.53
C ALA A 164 -2.61 6.63 -8.98
N ALA A 165 -3.21 5.81 -8.11
CA ALA A 165 -4.54 6.06 -7.57
C ALA A 165 -4.63 7.35 -6.74
N LEU A 166 -3.55 7.69 -6.01
CA LEU A 166 -3.54 8.87 -5.14
C LEU A 166 -3.82 10.18 -5.90
N PRO A 167 -3.10 10.55 -6.97
CA PRO A 167 -3.44 11.74 -7.75
C PRO A 167 -4.72 11.59 -8.58
N LEU A 168 -5.07 10.36 -9.01
CA LEU A 168 -6.32 10.12 -9.74
C LEU A 168 -7.56 10.28 -8.86
N ALA A 169 -7.48 10.04 -7.55
CA ALA A 169 -8.63 10.16 -6.65
C ALA A 169 -9.26 11.56 -6.65
N PRO A 170 -8.53 12.66 -6.35
CA PRO A 170 -9.12 14.00 -6.41
C PRO A 170 -9.57 14.38 -7.82
N ILE A 171 -8.88 13.93 -8.87
CA ILE A 171 -9.27 14.20 -10.26
C ILE A 171 -10.62 13.52 -10.55
N HIS A 172 -10.75 12.23 -10.19
CA HIS A 172 -11.97 11.47 -10.40
C HIS A 172 -13.16 12.04 -9.61
N GLN A 173 -12.93 12.43 -8.36
CA GLN A 173 -13.94 13.03 -7.49
C GLN A 173 -14.47 14.38 -8.05
N ARG A 174 -13.62 15.18 -8.69
CA ARG A 174 -13.98 16.52 -9.14
C ARG A 174 -14.44 16.57 -10.60
N PHE A 175 -13.82 15.81 -11.48
CA PHE A 175 -14.03 15.93 -12.92
C PHE A 175 -14.63 14.67 -13.56
N GLY A 176 -14.60 13.52 -12.84
CA GLY A 176 -14.78 12.21 -13.46
C GLY A 176 -13.62 11.84 -14.37
N ILE A 177 -13.40 10.57 -14.59
CA ILE A 177 -12.39 10.04 -15.50
C ILE A 177 -13.08 9.14 -16.51
N LYS A 178 -12.82 9.34 -17.82
CA LYS A 178 -13.26 8.44 -18.89
C LYS A 178 -12.25 7.36 -19.18
N GLN A 179 -10.98 7.76 -19.29
CA GLN A 179 -9.89 6.85 -19.60
C GLN A 179 -8.54 7.41 -19.13
N VAL A 180 -7.64 6.49 -18.80
CA VAL A 180 -6.27 6.81 -18.39
C VAL A 180 -5.29 5.93 -19.15
N PHE A 181 -4.31 6.55 -19.79
CA PHE A 181 -3.12 5.87 -20.27
C PHE A 181 -2.01 6.01 -19.21
N VAL A 182 -1.41 4.88 -18.83
CA VAL A 182 -0.39 4.78 -17.77
C VAL A 182 0.89 4.21 -18.35
N SER A 183 2.02 4.90 -18.21
CA SER A 183 3.34 4.33 -18.44
C SER A 183 4.18 4.44 -17.18
N THR A 184 4.80 3.34 -16.76
CA THR A 184 5.52 3.28 -15.49
C THR A 184 7.02 3.07 -15.68
N MET A 185 7.81 3.64 -14.78
CA MET A 185 9.23 3.35 -14.60
C MET A 185 9.39 2.81 -13.17
N GLN A 186 9.47 1.49 -13.05
CA GLN A 186 9.43 0.83 -11.75
C GLN A 186 10.82 0.45 -11.25
N ALA A 187 11.09 0.80 -9.99
CA ALA A 187 12.33 0.55 -9.28
C ALA A 187 12.60 -0.96 -9.08
N VAL A 188 13.87 -1.35 -9.07
CA VAL A 188 14.30 -2.77 -8.93
C VAL A 188 13.87 -3.39 -7.62
N SER A 189 13.76 -2.63 -6.53
CA SER A 189 13.29 -3.14 -5.24
C SER A 189 11.85 -3.66 -5.26
N GLY A 190 11.06 -3.28 -6.26
CA GLY A 190 9.71 -3.82 -6.49
C GLY A 190 9.69 -5.29 -6.91
N ALA A 191 10.82 -5.83 -7.37
CA ALA A 191 10.95 -7.26 -7.67
C ALA A 191 11.19 -8.14 -6.41
N GLY A 192 11.27 -7.54 -5.21
CA GLY A 192 11.68 -8.24 -4.00
C GLY A 192 13.19 -8.52 -3.99
N TYR A 193 13.67 -9.17 -2.91
CA TYR A 193 15.09 -9.55 -2.84
C TYR A 193 15.27 -10.99 -3.35
N PRO A 194 16.30 -11.29 -4.17
CA PRO A 194 17.48 -10.48 -4.52
C PRO A 194 17.27 -9.44 -5.65
N GLY A 195 16.08 -9.27 -6.17
CA GLY A 195 15.79 -8.32 -7.23
C GLY A 195 15.98 -8.88 -8.63
N VAL A 196 16.23 -7.98 -9.59
CA VAL A 196 16.55 -8.32 -10.97
C VAL A 196 18.06 -8.57 -11.07
N PRO A 197 18.54 -9.57 -11.84
CA PRO A 197 19.97 -9.76 -12.06
C PRO A 197 20.63 -8.47 -12.58
N SER A 198 21.80 -8.14 -12.05
CA SER A 198 22.43 -6.84 -12.31
C SER A 198 22.70 -6.59 -13.79
N LEU A 199 23.13 -7.62 -14.53
CA LEU A 199 23.42 -7.49 -15.98
C LEU A 199 22.17 -7.35 -16.84
N ASP A 200 21.00 -7.72 -16.32
CA ASP A 200 19.73 -7.54 -17.03
C ASP A 200 19.23 -6.10 -16.97
N ILE A 201 19.59 -5.37 -15.90
CA ILE A 201 19.02 -4.06 -15.64
C ILE A 201 20.02 -2.89 -15.73
N LEU A 202 21.31 -3.10 -15.46
CA LEU A 202 22.31 -2.03 -15.55
C LEU A 202 22.47 -1.54 -16.98
N GLY A 203 22.26 -0.24 -17.20
CA GLY A 203 22.30 0.36 -18.54
C GLY A 203 21.14 -0.07 -19.45
N ASN A 204 20.07 -0.62 -18.90
CA ASN A 204 18.95 -1.20 -19.64
C ASN A 204 17.58 -0.76 -19.08
N VAL A 205 16.54 -0.89 -19.92
CA VAL A 205 15.13 -0.79 -19.54
C VAL A 205 14.45 -2.09 -19.96
N ILE A 206 13.81 -2.77 -19.03
CA ILE A 206 13.04 -4.00 -19.33
C ILE A 206 11.58 -3.59 -19.54
N PRO A 207 11.01 -3.66 -20.76
CA PRO A 207 9.64 -3.21 -21.06
C PRO A 207 8.59 -4.27 -20.70
N TYR A 208 8.80 -5.00 -19.61
CA TYR A 208 7.93 -6.08 -19.16
C TYR A 208 8.13 -6.37 -17.67
N ILE A 209 7.02 -6.44 -16.94
CA ILE A 209 6.97 -6.97 -15.58
C ILE A 209 5.77 -7.92 -15.53
N GLY A 210 6.00 -9.19 -15.20
CA GLY A 210 4.98 -10.24 -15.25
C GLY A 210 3.70 -9.89 -14.48
N ASP A 211 2.55 -10.00 -15.12
CA ASP A 211 1.21 -9.69 -14.59
C ASP A 211 1.03 -8.24 -14.09
N GLU A 212 1.93 -7.32 -14.35
CA GLU A 212 1.88 -5.99 -13.72
C GLU A 212 0.82 -5.09 -14.36
N GLU A 213 0.73 -5.07 -15.69
CA GLU A 213 -0.21 -4.23 -16.45
C GLU A 213 -1.67 -4.57 -16.10
N PRO A 214 -2.12 -5.83 -16.12
CA PRO A 214 -3.48 -6.17 -15.71
C PRO A 214 -3.83 -5.79 -14.26
N LYS A 215 -2.83 -5.81 -13.34
CA LYS A 215 -3.04 -5.34 -11.96
C LYS A 215 -3.26 -3.83 -11.90
N ILE A 216 -2.44 -3.04 -12.63
CA ILE A 216 -2.61 -1.59 -12.69
C ILE A 216 -4.00 -1.24 -13.21
N GLU A 217 -4.41 -1.88 -14.29
CA GLU A 217 -5.68 -1.64 -14.96
C GLU A 217 -6.87 -1.94 -14.05
N SER A 218 -6.93 -3.15 -13.50
CA SER A 218 -8.06 -3.58 -12.68
C SER A 218 -8.08 -2.98 -11.27
N GLU A 219 -6.91 -2.83 -10.62
CA GLU A 219 -6.85 -2.29 -9.27
C GLU A 219 -7.18 -0.80 -9.22
N LEU A 220 -6.79 0.01 -10.25
CA LEU A 220 -7.19 1.43 -10.33
C LEU A 220 -8.71 1.60 -10.39
N GLN A 221 -9.39 0.78 -11.20
CA GLN A 221 -10.84 0.78 -11.26
C GLN A 221 -11.46 0.42 -9.90
N LYS A 222 -10.92 -0.58 -9.20
CA LYS A 222 -11.42 -0.98 -7.89
C LYS A 222 -11.12 0.06 -6.81
N PHE A 223 -9.94 0.69 -6.81
CA PHE A 223 -9.61 1.74 -5.84
C PHE A 223 -10.54 2.95 -5.92
N LEU A 224 -10.91 3.35 -7.14
CA LEU A 224 -11.80 4.50 -7.38
C LEU A 224 -13.27 4.10 -7.51
N GLY A 225 -13.57 2.82 -7.28
CA GLY A 225 -14.92 2.28 -7.21
C GLY A 225 -15.64 2.61 -5.91
N SER A 226 -16.83 2.09 -5.75
CA SER A 226 -17.69 2.36 -4.61
C SER A 226 -18.16 1.08 -3.94
N ALA A 227 -18.34 1.12 -2.62
CA ALA A 227 -19.00 0.05 -1.88
C ALA A 227 -20.52 0.11 -2.15
N VAL A 228 -21.07 -0.91 -2.79
CA VAL A 228 -22.51 -1.02 -3.11
C VAL A 228 -23.04 -2.31 -2.52
N GLY A 229 -23.88 -2.20 -1.49
CA GLY A 229 -24.34 -3.37 -0.74
C GLY A 229 -23.17 -4.17 -0.18
N ASP A 230 -23.04 -5.40 -0.63
CA ASP A 230 -22.10 -6.39 -0.12
C ASP A 230 -20.82 -6.55 -0.99
N VAL A 231 -20.59 -5.66 -1.92
CA VAL A 231 -19.46 -5.77 -2.88
C VAL A 231 -18.87 -4.39 -3.20
N ILE A 232 -17.63 -4.39 -3.67
CA ILE A 232 -17.02 -3.22 -4.29
C ILE A 232 -17.31 -3.28 -5.79
N GLN A 233 -18.02 -2.26 -6.29
CA GLN A 233 -18.24 -2.05 -7.72
C GLN A 233 -17.11 -1.18 -8.28
N PRO A 234 -16.32 -1.68 -9.24
CA PRO A 234 -15.25 -0.90 -9.87
C PRO A 234 -15.79 0.34 -10.59
N ALA A 235 -15.01 1.41 -10.59
CA ALA A 235 -15.32 2.61 -11.37
C ALA A 235 -15.25 2.30 -12.89
N PRO A 236 -16.16 2.86 -13.71
CA PRO A 236 -16.36 2.43 -15.10
C PRO A 236 -15.44 3.14 -16.11
N PHE A 237 -14.26 3.56 -15.73
CA PHE A 237 -13.30 4.16 -16.67
C PHE A 237 -12.32 3.13 -17.23
N VAL A 238 -11.78 3.41 -18.42
CA VAL A 238 -10.83 2.51 -19.09
C VAL A 238 -9.40 2.88 -18.68
N VAL A 239 -8.59 1.86 -18.40
CA VAL A 239 -7.15 2.01 -18.13
C VAL A 239 -6.38 1.19 -19.14
N SER A 240 -5.31 1.76 -19.70
CA SER A 240 -4.31 1.06 -20.51
C SER A 240 -2.94 1.32 -19.91
N ALA A 241 -2.19 0.27 -19.60
CA ALA A 241 -0.93 0.37 -18.87
C ALA A 241 0.26 -0.22 -19.61
N HIS A 242 1.44 0.43 -19.49
CA HIS A 242 2.74 -0.12 -19.82
C HIS A 242 3.63 -0.15 -18.58
N ALA A 243 4.17 -1.32 -18.26
CA ALA A 243 5.00 -1.53 -17.08
C ALA A 243 6.46 -1.78 -17.47
N ASN A 244 7.34 -0.83 -17.13
CA ASN A 244 8.76 -0.91 -17.40
C ASN A 244 9.57 -1.00 -16.11
N ARG A 245 10.60 -1.85 -16.08
CA ARG A 245 11.61 -1.89 -15.02
C ARG A 245 12.81 -1.04 -15.41
N VAL A 246 13.24 -0.18 -14.47
CA VAL A 246 14.38 0.73 -14.67
C VAL A 246 15.44 0.56 -13.58
N PRO A 247 16.72 0.94 -13.81
CA PRO A 247 17.80 0.80 -12.83
C PRO A 247 17.74 1.88 -11.73
N VAL A 248 16.61 1.94 -11.03
CA VAL A 248 16.35 2.81 -9.87
C VAL A 248 16.11 1.93 -8.67
N GLU A 249 16.76 2.22 -7.55
CA GLU A 249 16.65 1.38 -6.34
C GLU A 249 15.25 1.43 -5.73
N HIS A 250 14.76 2.63 -5.41
CA HIS A 250 13.44 2.89 -4.83
C HIS A 250 12.73 4.03 -5.55
N GLY A 251 11.41 3.99 -5.58
CA GLY A 251 10.54 5.01 -6.16
C GLY A 251 10.01 4.60 -7.54
N HIS A 252 8.71 4.32 -7.59
CA HIS A 252 7.99 4.11 -8.85
C HIS A 252 7.55 5.45 -9.42
N THR A 253 7.95 5.72 -10.66
CA THR A 253 7.51 6.89 -11.42
C THR A 253 6.41 6.46 -12.40
N VAL A 254 5.35 7.26 -12.47
CA VAL A 254 4.16 6.98 -13.28
C VAL A 254 3.86 8.20 -14.13
N CYS A 255 3.88 8.03 -15.45
CA CYS A 255 3.41 9.02 -16.42
C CYS A 255 1.94 8.69 -16.75
N MET A 256 1.05 9.66 -16.64
CA MET A 256 -0.37 9.47 -16.92
C MET A 256 -0.88 10.52 -17.89
N SER A 257 -1.67 10.07 -18.88
CA SER A 257 -2.51 10.90 -19.74
C SER A 257 -3.98 10.56 -19.46
N ILE A 258 -4.80 11.56 -19.18
CA ILE A 258 -6.13 11.40 -18.58
C ILE A 258 -7.16 12.13 -19.43
N ALA A 259 -8.21 11.41 -19.83
CA ALA A 259 -9.43 12.00 -20.40
C ALA A 259 -10.48 12.16 -19.30
N LEU A 260 -11.03 13.36 -19.17
CA LEU A 260 -11.98 13.76 -18.15
C LEU A 260 -13.42 13.63 -18.65
N GLU A 261 -14.37 13.40 -17.75
CA GLU A 261 -15.81 13.42 -18.07
C GLU A 261 -16.33 14.85 -18.20
N SER A 262 -15.91 15.73 -17.30
CA SER A 262 -16.23 17.16 -17.32
C SER A 262 -15.01 17.99 -17.69
N LYS A 263 -15.24 19.17 -18.26
CA LYS A 263 -14.15 20.09 -18.63
C LYS A 263 -13.31 20.48 -17.41
N GLY A 264 -11.99 20.33 -17.53
CA GLY A 264 -10.99 20.77 -16.57
C GLY A 264 -9.70 21.11 -17.30
N MET A 265 -9.12 22.25 -16.96
CA MET A 265 -7.81 22.66 -17.48
C MET A 265 -6.69 22.11 -16.59
N ALA A 266 -5.47 22.11 -17.09
CA ALA A 266 -4.30 21.66 -16.33
C ALA A 266 -4.13 22.40 -14.99
N ASP A 267 -4.43 23.69 -14.95
CA ASP A 267 -4.38 24.50 -13.72
C ASP A 267 -5.47 24.10 -12.70
N ASP A 268 -6.67 23.73 -13.17
CA ASP A 268 -7.75 23.24 -12.31
C ASP A 268 -7.37 21.90 -11.67
N VAL A 269 -6.75 21.01 -12.45
CA VAL A 269 -6.23 19.72 -11.97
C VAL A 269 -5.08 19.94 -10.99
N ALA A 270 -4.18 20.87 -11.26
CA ALA A 270 -3.07 21.21 -10.37
C ALA A 270 -3.60 21.75 -9.02
N ALA A 271 -4.58 22.66 -9.05
CA ALA A 271 -5.23 23.18 -7.85
C ALA A 271 -5.94 22.05 -7.05
N CYS A 272 -6.67 21.19 -7.75
CA CYS A 272 -7.36 20.04 -7.14
C CYS A 272 -6.38 19.12 -6.39
N ILE A 273 -5.23 18.79 -6.99
CA ILE A 273 -4.18 17.97 -6.37
C ILE A 273 -3.52 18.71 -5.19
N ALA A 274 -3.19 19.99 -5.35
CA ALA A 274 -2.53 20.78 -4.32
C ALA A 274 -3.39 20.94 -3.05
N ASP A 275 -4.71 21.01 -3.21
CA ASP A 275 -5.67 21.18 -2.10
C ASP A 275 -6.11 19.88 -1.46
N TRP A 276 -5.88 18.75 -2.10
CA TRP A 276 -6.35 17.47 -1.61
C TRP A 276 -5.60 17.00 -0.35
N ARG A 277 -6.34 16.52 0.64
CA ARG A 277 -5.81 16.08 1.95
C ARG A 277 -6.18 14.65 2.29
N GLY A 278 -6.76 13.93 1.33
CA GLY A 278 -7.31 12.59 1.59
C GLY A 278 -8.58 12.61 2.44
N ALA A 279 -9.13 11.43 2.63
CA ALA A 279 -10.33 11.25 3.44
C ALA A 279 -10.12 11.77 4.88
N PRO A 280 -11.08 12.49 5.47
CA PRO A 280 -10.95 13.07 6.81
C PRO A 280 -10.59 12.05 7.89
N VAL A 281 -11.11 10.83 7.81
CA VAL A 281 -10.87 9.75 8.77
C VAL A 281 -9.41 9.26 8.77
N ALA A 282 -8.69 9.40 7.66
CA ALA A 282 -7.28 9.03 7.57
C ALA A 282 -6.34 10.09 8.15
N ARG A 283 -6.83 11.34 8.28
CA ARG A 283 -6.00 12.45 8.76
C ARG A 283 -5.72 12.30 10.25
N GLY A 284 -4.46 12.43 10.64
CA GLY A 284 -4.04 12.32 12.04
C GLY A 284 -3.86 10.91 12.54
N LEU A 285 -4.04 9.87 11.71
CA LEU A 285 -3.55 8.53 12.01
C LEU A 285 -2.03 8.55 12.13
N PRO A 286 -1.43 7.71 13.00
CA PRO A 286 0.01 7.77 13.30
C PRO A 286 0.93 7.71 12.07
N SER A 287 0.60 6.87 11.09
CA SER A 287 1.38 6.68 9.86
C SER A 287 0.93 7.58 8.70
N ALA A 288 -0.13 8.37 8.88
CA ALA A 288 -0.60 9.25 7.83
C ALA A 288 0.37 10.42 7.61
N PRO A 289 0.77 10.71 6.37
CA PRO A 289 1.55 11.91 6.08
C PRO A 289 0.68 13.18 6.24
N ASP A 290 1.29 14.29 6.59
CA ASP A 290 0.58 15.58 6.64
C ASP A 290 -0.09 15.91 5.30
N ARG A 291 0.57 15.53 4.22
CA ARG A 291 0.08 15.65 2.84
C ARG A 291 0.29 14.34 2.07
N PRO A 292 -0.77 13.63 1.71
CA PRO A 292 -0.65 12.44 0.85
C PRO A 292 -0.12 12.77 -0.55
N LEU A 293 -0.43 13.98 -1.04
CA LEU A 293 0.06 14.52 -2.31
C LEU A 293 0.81 15.84 -2.10
N VAL A 294 1.93 15.98 -2.79
CA VAL A 294 2.69 17.23 -2.89
C VAL A 294 2.91 17.55 -4.37
N LEU A 295 2.53 18.78 -4.76
CA LEU A 295 2.74 19.28 -6.11
C LEU A 295 4.10 19.98 -6.23
N SER A 296 4.96 19.48 -7.12
CA SER A 296 6.22 20.14 -7.50
C SER A 296 5.99 21.09 -8.67
N LYS A 297 6.48 22.31 -8.55
CA LYS A 297 6.50 23.31 -9.62
C LYS A 297 7.75 23.24 -10.49
N ASN A 298 8.76 22.49 -10.06
CA ASN A 298 10.00 22.34 -10.83
C ASN A 298 9.75 21.50 -12.08
N PRO A 299 10.22 21.93 -13.25
CA PRO A 299 9.92 21.27 -14.53
C PRO A 299 10.58 19.88 -14.70
N ASP A 300 11.57 19.56 -13.87
CA ASP A 300 12.30 18.28 -13.87
C ASP A 300 11.89 17.33 -12.74
N ARG A 301 10.83 17.66 -11.97
CA ARG A 301 10.33 16.85 -10.84
C ARG A 301 8.94 16.27 -11.16
N PRO A 302 8.61 15.09 -10.56
CA PRO A 302 9.34 14.35 -9.50
C PRO A 302 10.49 13.49 -10.03
N GLN A 303 11.47 13.24 -9.15
CA GLN A 303 12.61 12.34 -9.42
C GLN A 303 12.76 11.35 -8.24
N PRO A 304 12.94 10.04 -8.48
CA PRO A 304 13.10 9.05 -7.39
C PRO A 304 14.20 9.42 -6.40
N ARG A 305 15.36 9.81 -6.90
CA ARG A 305 16.52 10.17 -6.06
C ARG A 305 16.26 11.32 -5.09
N LEU A 306 15.38 12.25 -5.45
CA LEU A 306 15.13 13.49 -4.70
C LEU A 306 13.83 13.47 -3.90
N ASP A 307 12.85 12.66 -4.33
CA ASP A 307 11.48 12.74 -3.80
C ASP A 307 11.02 11.47 -3.09
N VAL A 308 11.74 10.35 -3.21
CA VAL A 308 11.29 9.05 -2.71
C VAL A 308 10.96 9.04 -1.23
N ASN A 309 11.67 9.84 -0.41
CA ASN A 309 11.49 9.93 1.04
C ASN A 309 10.53 11.05 1.49
N ALA A 310 9.80 11.69 0.57
CA ALA A 310 8.82 12.71 0.92
C ALA A 310 7.78 12.15 1.91
N GLY A 311 7.51 12.90 2.99
CA GLY A 311 6.59 12.46 4.05
C GLY A 311 6.99 11.10 4.66
N ALA A 312 8.28 10.89 4.93
CA ALA A 312 8.84 9.60 5.38
C ALA A 312 8.50 8.43 4.43
N GLY A 313 8.43 8.69 3.12
CA GLY A 313 8.10 7.73 2.08
C GLY A 313 6.59 7.50 1.87
N MET A 314 5.73 8.20 2.60
CA MET A 314 4.27 8.05 2.51
C MET A 314 3.61 9.10 1.59
N THR A 315 4.32 10.14 1.17
CA THR A 315 3.81 11.17 0.25
C THR A 315 4.11 10.79 -1.21
N VAL A 316 3.14 10.99 -2.09
CA VAL A 316 3.36 10.93 -3.54
C VAL A 316 3.60 12.35 -4.06
N THR A 317 4.74 12.52 -4.72
CA THR A 317 5.07 13.80 -5.39
C THR A 317 4.51 13.78 -6.80
N VAL A 318 3.75 14.82 -7.13
CA VAL A 318 3.15 15.03 -8.46
C VAL A 318 3.80 16.25 -9.09
N GLY A 319 4.03 16.20 -10.39
CA GLY A 319 4.57 17.33 -11.13
C GLY A 319 4.21 17.24 -12.61
N ARG A 320 4.68 18.22 -13.38
CA ARG A 320 4.52 18.24 -14.83
C ARG A 320 3.07 18.15 -15.30
N ILE A 321 2.13 18.72 -14.54
CA ILE A 321 0.73 18.81 -14.93
C ILE A 321 0.62 19.80 -16.09
N ARG A 322 0.06 19.37 -17.21
CA ARG A 322 -0.07 20.18 -18.44
C ARG A 322 -1.15 19.63 -19.36
N ALA A 323 -1.61 20.42 -20.29
CA ALA A 323 -2.55 19.99 -21.34
C ALA A 323 -1.94 18.83 -22.16
N ASP A 324 -2.79 17.91 -22.56
CA ASP A 324 -2.45 16.76 -23.41
C ASP A 324 -3.15 16.89 -24.76
N PRO A 325 -2.44 16.80 -25.91
CA PRO A 325 -3.09 16.95 -27.22
C PRO A 325 -3.96 15.76 -27.64
N LEU A 326 -3.80 14.59 -26.99
CA LEU A 326 -4.59 13.38 -27.26
C LEU A 326 -5.70 13.16 -26.23
N PHE A 327 -5.45 13.61 -25.00
CA PHE A 327 -6.35 13.56 -23.85
C PHE A 327 -6.57 14.97 -23.35
N ASP A 328 -7.13 15.15 -22.15
CA ASP A 328 -7.34 16.50 -21.60
C ASP A 328 -6.11 16.98 -20.83
N VAL A 329 -5.54 16.13 -19.97
CA VAL A 329 -4.41 16.47 -19.09
C VAL A 329 -3.42 15.33 -18.97
N LYS A 330 -2.13 15.67 -18.79
CA LYS A 330 -1.09 14.71 -18.44
C LYS A 330 -0.24 15.20 -17.28
N LEU A 331 0.28 14.23 -16.51
CA LEU A 331 1.09 14.50 -15.34
C LEU A 331 2.09 13.37 -15.07
N VAL A 332 3.01 13.62 -14.14
CA VAL A 332 3.94 12.61 -13.63
C VAL A 332 3.77 12.52 -12.11
N ALA A 333 3.62 11.32 -11.59
CA ALA A 333 3.60 11.03 -10.17
C ALA A 333 4.75 10.11 -9.78
N MET A 334 5.24 10.21 -8.56
CA MET A 334 6.27 9.32 -8.03
C MET A 334 6.05 9.09 -6.54
N GLY A 335 6.20 7.83 -6.10
CA GLY A 335 6.08 7.43 -4.71
C GLY A 335 6.99 6.26 -4.34
N HIS A 336 7.25 6.10 -3.05
CA HIS A 336 8.10 5.02 -2.54
C HIS A 336 7.38 3.69 -2.60
N ASN A 337 7.85 2.79 -3.43
CA ASN A 337 7.19 1.50 -3.73
C ASN A 337 7.11 0.52 -2.54
N ILE A 338 8.04 0.57 -1.58
CA ILE A 338 8.01 -0.33 -0.41
C ILE A 338 7.28 0.30 0.77
N VAL A 339 7.42 1.61 0.99
CA VAL A 339 6.73 2.30 2.08
C VAL A 339 5.31 2.64 1.64
N ARG A 340 5.13 3.59 0.72
CA ARG A 340 3.80 3.98 0.24
C ARG A 340 3.09 2.86 -0.52
N GLY A 341 3.83 2.12 -1.34
CA GLY A 341 3.28 1.06 -2.19
C GLY A 341 3.04 -0.28 -1.47
N ALA A 342 3.54 -0.48 -0.24
CA ALA A 342 3.44 -1.77 0.45
C ALA A 342 3.28 -1.61 1.96
N ALA A 343 4.37 -1.72 2.74
CA ALA A 343 4.31 -1.88 4.18
C ALA A 343 3.68 -0.67 4.90
N GLY A 344 4.05 0.55 4.52
CA GLY A 344 3.53 1.77 5.17
C GLY A 344 2.04 1.97 4.91
N ALA A 345 1.57 1.75 3.68
CA ALA A 345 0.13 1.81 3.37
C ALA A 345 -0.66 0.75 4.12
N SER A 346 -0.12 -0.46 4.24
CA SER A 346 -0.75 -1.54 5.02
C SER A 346 -0.84 -1.21 6.51
N VAL A 347 0.19 -0.58 7.10
CA VAL A 347 0.14 -0.11 8.49
C VAL A 347 -0.93 0.96 8.66
N LEU A 348 -1.00 1.93 7.74
CA LEU A 348 -2.04 2.96 7.74
C LEU A 348 -3.45 2.37 7.59
N ASN A 349 -3.62 1.33 6.77
CA ASN A 349 -4.89 0.61 6.63
C ASN A 349 -5.27 -0.12 7.93
N ALA A 350 -4.30 -0.65 8.67
CA ALA A 350 -4.53 -1.25 10.00
C ALA A 350 -4.97 -0.20 11.04
N GLU A 351 -4.35 0.97 11.02
CA GLU A 351 -4.75 2.10 11.86
C GLU A 351 -6.18 2.55 11.55
N LEU A 352 -6.54 2.64 10.27
CA LEU A 352 -7.89 2.94 9.82
C LEU A 352 -8.90 1.89 10.29
N LEU A 353 -8.55 0.59 10.21
CA LEU A 353 -9.38 -0.51 10.70
C LEU A 353 -9.65 -0.38 12.21
N VAL A 354 -8.61 -0.11 13.00
CA VAL A 354 -8.72 0.09 14.46
C VAL A 354 -9.58 1.32 14.77
N MET A 355 -9.31 2.44 14.09
CA MET A 355 -10.08 3.69 14.27
C MET A 355 -11.57 3.50 13.93
N SER A 356 -11.89 2.67 12.95
CA SER A 356 -13.29 2.39 12.55
C SER A 356 -14.07 1.52 13.55
N GLY A 357 -13.41 0.98 14.58
CA GLY A 357 -14.00 0.06 15.56
C GLY A 357 -14.30 -1.35 15.02
N ARG A 358 -14.03 -1.63 13.75
CA ARG A 358 -14.33 -2.91 13.10
C ARG A 358 -13.37 -4.04 13.50
N ALA A 359 -12.22 -3.71 14.07
CA ALA A 359 -11.30 -4.71 14.63
C ALA A 359 -11.77 -5.33 15.96
N GLY A 360 -13.00 -5.03 16.40
CA GLY A 360 -13.50 -5.39 17.72
C GLY A 360 -12.94 -4.47 18.82
N SER A 361 -13.71 -4.26 19.88
CA SER A 361 -13.20 -3.70 21.14
C SER A 361 -12.33 -4.76 21.81
N ALA A 362 -11.11 -4.38 22.19
CA ALA A 362 -10.23 -5.25 22.99
C ALA A 362 -10.79 -5.45 24.39
#